data_86ca6ce1890b2f005fe9c7bf5307208c
#
_entry.id   86ca6ce1890b2f005fe9c7bf5307208c
#
_cell.length_a   1.000
_cell.length_b   1.000
_cell.length_c   1.000
_cell.angle_alpha   90.00
_cell.angle_beta   90.00
_cell.angle_gamma   90.00
#
_symmetry.space_group_name_H-M   'P 1'
#
loop_
_entity.id
_entity.type
_entity.pdbx_description
1 polymer ?
#
loop_
_entity_poly.entity_id
_entity_poly.type
_entity_poly.pdbx_seq_one_letter_code
_entity_poly.pdbx_strand_id
1 'polypeptide(L)' 'MAKEFTVIIEEDEDGYLVASVPELRGCHTQAKSLDELMIRIKEAILVCLEAEGEEPPLKLVGIQKIAV' A
#
# COMPACT_ATOMS: atom_id res chain seq x y z
N MET A 1 19.16 -7.83 -1.16
CA MET A 1 18.76 -6.46 -0.88
C MET A 1 17.24 -6.36 -0.74
N ALA A 2 16.81 -5.56 0.22
CA ALA A 2 15.38 -5.34 0.40
C ALA A 2 14.86 -4.38 -0.66
N LYS A 3 13.67 -4.65 -1.16
CA LYS A 3 12.96 -3.71 -2.03
C LYS A 3 12.11 -2.80 -1.16
N GLU A 4 11.99 -1.57 -1.58
CA GLU A 4 11.16 -0.61 -0.88
C GLU A 4 9.91 -0.31 -1.70
N PHE A 5 8.78 -0.21 -1.02
CA PHE A 5 7.51 0.14 -1.65
C PHE A 5 6.93 1.36 -0.97
N THR A 6 6.28 2.19 -1.76
CA THR A 6 5.57 3.34 -1.22
C THR A 6 4.23 2.89 -0.67
N VAL A 7 3.93 3.30 0.55
CA VAL A 7 2.64 3.01 1.18
C VAL A 7 1.93 4.34 1.40
N ILE A 8 0.73 4.46 0.85
CA ILE A 8 -0.10 5.64 1.04
C ILE A 8 -1.11 5.31 2.12
N ILE A 9 -1.17 6.14 3.16
CA ILE A 9 -2.03 5.92 4.31
C ILE A 9 -3.12 6.98 4.33
N GLU A 10 -4.37 6.54 4.39
CA GLU A 10 -5.52 7.41 4.45
C GLU A 10 -6.43 6.98 5.59
N GLU A 11 -7.30 7.86 6.02
CA GLU A 11 -8.28 7.53 7.06
C GLU A 11 -9.68 7.60 6.45
N ASP A 12 -10.50 6.59 6.68
CA ASP A 12 -11.86 6.57 6.16
C ASP A 12 -12.84 7.21 7.17
N GLU A 13 -14.12 7.24 6.79
CA GLU A 13 -15.15 7.87 7.61
C GLU A 13 -15.35 7.19 8.97
N ASP A 14 -15.01 5.92 9.07
CA ASP A 14 -15.22 5.14 10.29
C ASP A 14 -13.98 5.12 11.19
N GLY A 15 -12.95 5.85 10.83
CA GLY A 15 -11.73 5.92 11.61
C GLY A 15 -10.74 4.80 11.34
N TYR A 16 -10.97 4.01 10.30
CA TYR A 16 -9.99 3.02 9.87
C TYR A 16 -8.87 3.70 9.09
N LEU A 17 -7.66 3.25 9.33
CA LEU A 17 -6.52 3.65 8.53
C LEU A 17 -6.41 2.66 7.37
N VAL A 18 -6.34 3.20 6.16
CA VAL A 18 -6.28 2.40 4.94
C VAL A 18 -4.93 2.60 4.31
N ALA A 19 -4.23 1.52 4.02
CA ALA A 19 -2.94 1.56 3.36
C ALA A 19 -3.06 0.97 1.96
N SER A 20 -2.41 1.61 1.00
CA SER A 20 -2.36 1.10 -0.36
C SER A 20 -0.96 1.26 -0.92
N VAL A 21 -0.59 0.38 -1.84
CA VAL A 21 0.73 0.38 -2.47
C VAL A 21 0.54 0.65 -3.96
N PRO A 22 0.86 1.86 -4.43
CA PRO A 22 0.63 2.22 -5.84
C PRO A 22 1.36 1.32 -6.83
N GLU A 23 2.52 0.79 -6.47
CA GLU A 23 3.31 -0.06 -7.35
C GLU A 23 2.69 -1.44 -7.59
N LEU A 24 1.80 -1.86 -6.68
CA LEU A 24 1.18 -3.19 -6.76
C LEU A 24 -0.33 -3.05 -6.85
N ARG A 25 -0.90 -3.49 -7.95
CA ARG A 25 -2.35 -3.38 -8.18
C ARG A 25 -3.14 -4.14 -7.15
N GLY A 26 -4.12 -3.48 -6.58
CA GLY A 26 -5.02 -4.10 -5.62
C GLY A 26 -4.38 -4.42 -4.28
N CYS A 27 -3.15 -3.95 -4.05
CA CYS A 27 -2.48 -4.20 -2.78
C CYS A 27 -2.89 -3.12 -1.78
N HIS A 28 -3.82 -3.47 -0.90
CA HIS A 28 -4.30 -2.56 0.12
C HIS A 28 -4.78 -3.35 1.32
N THR A 29 -4.85 -2.67 2.45
CA THR A 29 -5.38 -3.25 3.68
C THR A 29 -5.84 -2.13 4.59
N GLN A 30 -6.46 -2.48 5.72
CA GLN A 30 -6.90 -1.49 6.68
C GLN A 30 -6.75 -2.02 8.10
N ALA A 31 -6.64 -1.10 9.05
CA ALA A 31 -6.56 -1.42 10.46
C ALA A 31 -6.97 -0.21 11.28
N LYS A 32 -7.19 -0.40 12.57
CA LYS A 32 -7.59 0.70 13.45
C LYS A 32 -6.43 1.45 14.05
N SER A 33 -5.22 0.91 13.98
CA SER A 33 -4.02 1.58 14.49
C SER A 33 -2.93 1.53 13.44
N LEU A 34 -2.00 2.47 13.54
CA LEU A 34 -0.88 2.52 12.61
C LEU A 34 0.04 1.32 12.77
N ASP A 35 0.29 0.90 14.01
CA ASP A 35 1.15 -0.25 14.27
C ASP A 35 0.60 -1.52 13.62
N GLU A 36 -0.70 -1.75 13.77
CA GLU A 36 -1.35 -2.91 13.17
C GLU A 36 -1.34 -2.79 11.64
N LEU A 37 -1.56 -1.57 11.13
CA LEU A 37 -1.58 -1.34 9.70
C LEU A 37 -0.23 -1.68 9.06
N MET A 38 0.87 -1.31 9.72
CA MET A 38 2.20 -1.60 9.19
C MET A 38 2.46 -3.09 9.09
N ILE A 39 1.99 -3.86 10.07
CA ILE A 39 2.12 -5.31 10.03
C ILE A 39 1.29 -5.88 8.89
N ARG A 40 0.05 -5.43 8.77
CA ARG A 40 -0.87 -5.93 7.74
C ARG A 40 -0.44 -5.58 6.33
N ILE A 41 0.07 -4.36 6.11
CA ILE A 41 0.47 -3.97 4.76
C ILE A 41 1.73 -4.73 4.33
N LYS A 42 2.61 -5.02 5.25
CA LYS A 42 3.78 -5.84 4.95
C LYS A 42 3.38 -7.23 4.48
N GLU A 43 2.43 -7.85 5.17
CA GLU A 43 1.89 -9.15 4.77
C GLU A 43 1.20 -9.07 3.41
N ALA A 44 0.43 -8.00 3.18
CA ALA A 44 -0.26 -7.81 1.90
C ALA A 44 0.73 -7.67 0.75
N ILE A 45 1.82 -6.93 0.96
CA ILE A 45 2.86 -6.77 -0.06
C ILE A 45 3.47 -8.12 -0.41
N LEU A 46 3.78 -8.94 0.59
CA LEU A 46 4.36 -10.25 0.35
C LEU A 46 3.43 -11.15 -0.46
N VAL A 47 2.14 -11.12 -0.14
CA VAL A 47 1.14 -11.89 -0.87
C VAL A 47 1.00 -11.38 -2.30
N CYS A 48 0.96 -10.06 -2.48
CA CYS A 48 0.83 -9.47 -3.82
C CYS A 48 2.05 -9.80 -4.69
N LEU A 49 3.24 -9.79 -4.11
CA LEU A 49 4.45 -10.14 -4.84
C LEU A 49 4.44 -11.59 -5.30
N GLU A 50 3.93 -12.50 -4.47
CA GLU A 50 3.80 -13.90 -4.86
C GLU A 50 2.83 -14.07 -6.03
N ALA A 51 1.73 -13.32 -6.01
CA ALA A 51 0.70 -13.42 -7.05
C ALA A 51 1.14 -12.81 -8.37
N GLU A 52 1.93 -11.74 -8.35
CA GLU A 52 2.33 -11.01 -9.54
C GLU A 52 3.72 -11.33 -10.06
N GLY A 53 4.47 -12.13 -9.33
CA GLY A 53 5.83 -12.47 -9.70
C GLY A 53 6.85 -11.47 -9.18
N GLU A 54 8.02 -11.44 -9.81
CA GLU A 54 9.16 -10.69 -9.29
C GLU A 54 9.12 -9.21 -9.54
N GLU A 55 8.41 -8.77 -10.57
CA GLU A 55 8.40 -7.37 -10.93
C GLU A 55 7.03 -6.76 -10.75
N PRO A 56 6.94 -5.62 -10.04
CA PRO A 56 5.67 -4.93 -9.93
C PRO A 56 5.25 -4.40 -11.29
N PRO A 57 3.93 -4.46 -11.63
CA PRO A 57 3.45 -4.00 -12.92
C PRO A 57 3.43 -2.48 -13.07
N LEU A 58 3.56 -1.75 -11.95
CA LEU A 58 3.50 -0.30 -11.96
C LEU A 58 4.72 0.28 -11.27
N LYS A 59 5.16 1.43 -11.77
CA LYS A 59 6.27 2.15 -11.18
C LYS A 59 5.76 3.49 -10.67
N LEU A 60 5.96 3.77 -9.40
CA LEU A 60 5.57 5.05 -8.84
C LEU A 60 6.45 6.16 -9.40
N VAL A 61 5.84 7.19 -9.97
CA VAL A 61 6.56 8.34 -10.50
C VAL A 61 6.38 9.55 -9.58
N GLY A 62 5.20 9.71 -9.01
CA GLY A 62 4.97 10.83 -8.12
C GLY A 62 3.55 10.86 -7.59
N ILE A 63 3.31 11.75 -6.66
CA ILE A 63 2.00 11.97 -6.05
C ILE A 63 1.70 13.46 -6.17
N GLN A 64 0.55 13.79 -6.72
CA GLN A 64 0.16 15.19 -6.97
C GLN A 64 -1.20 15.48 -6.38
N LYS A 65 -1.38 16.74 -5.96
CA LYS A 65 -2.68 17.24 -5.55
C LYS A 65 -3.15 18.23 -6.59
N ILE A 66 -4.39 18.12 -7.00
CA ILE A 66 -4.97 18.98 -8.02
C ILE A 66 -6.24 19.62 -7.47
N ALA A 67 -6.30 20.94 -7.52
CA ALA A 67 -7.48 21.65 -7.12
C ALA A 67 -8.48 21.68 -8.28
N VAL A 68 -9.74 21.42 -7.97
CA VAL A 68 -10.82 21.47 -8.95
C VAL A 68 -11.96 22.31 -8.45
#